data_c5ce04ebe76600e4fe0cb410fb7e0455
#
_entry.id   c5ce04ebe76600e4fe0cb410fb7e0455
#
_cell.length_a   1.000
_cell.length_b   1.000
_cell.length_c   1.000
_cell.angle_alpha   90.00
_cell.angle_beta   90.00
_cell.angle_gamma   90.00
#
_symmetry.space_group_name_H-M   'P 1'
#
loop_
_entity.id
_entity.type
_entity.pdbx_description
1 polymer ?
#
loop_
_entity_poly.entity_id
_entity_poly.type
_entity_poly.pdbx_seq_one_letter_code
_entity_poly.pdbx_strand_id
1 'polypeptide(L)'
;MQVAQGENVGWPVYNRMTHNPTENAITVTGDIVILEGNYLLLEEEGWKNLKQYADYTIRITADENHLRERLIERKEKSGATHEEAVAFVEYSDLYNARICLEHTMKADMNLKLNADNSYSLETDREVYSSEPDIPDCGCLYG
;
A
#
# COMPACT_ATOMS: atom_id res chain seq x y z
N MET A 1 0.35 19.93 -7.31
CA MET A 1 -1.01 19.32 -7.16
C MET A 1 -1.90 20.35 -6.50
N GLN A 2 -3.03 20.71 -7.09
CA GLN A 2 -3.90 21.83 -6.67
C GLN A 2 -4.38 21.73 -5.22
N VAL A 3 -4.75 20.51 -4.76
CA VAL A 3 -5.15 20.28 -3.35
C VAL A 3 -4.06 20.71 -2.37
N ALA A 4 -2.79 20.40 -2.65
CA ALA A 4 -1.68 20.79 -1.79
C ALA A 4 -1.42 22.31 -1.76
N GLN A 5 -2.06 23.06 -2.65
CA GLN A 5 -2.04 24.53 -2.70
C GLN A 5 -3.26 25.19 -2.03
N GLY A 6 -4.13 24.36 -1.40
CA GLY A 6 -5.34 24.84 -0.74
C GLY A 6 -6.47 25.22 -1.71
N GLU A 7 -6.38 24.78 -2.96
CA GLU A 7 -7.44 25.03 -3.95
C GLU A 7 -8.58 24.02 -3.81
N ASN A 8 -9.80 24.49 -4.00
CA ASN A 8 -10.95 23.59 -4.12
C ASN A 8 -10.88 22.86 -5.45
N VAL A 9 -10.81 21.54 -5.43
CA VAL A 9 -10.71 20.74 -6.66
C VAL A 9 -11.76 19.65 -6.71
N GLY A 10 -12.20 19.34 -7.92
CA GLY A 10 -13.01 18.18 -8.19
C GLY A 10 -12.17 16.90 -8.08
N TRP A 11 -12.68 15.91 -7.34
CA TRP A 11 -12.05 14.59 -7.20
C TRP A 11 -12.93 13.52 -7.88
N PRO A 12 -12.33 12.59 -8.62
CA PRO A 12 -13.10 11.53 -9.27
C PRO A 12 -13.57 10.49 -8.25
N VAL A 13 -14.73 9.89 -8.52
CA VAL A 13 -15.26 8.73 -7.80
C VAL A 13 -15.33 7.55 -8.74
N TYR A 14 -14.78 6.41 -8.33
CA TYR A 14 -14.88 5.20 -9.12
C TYR A 14 -16.31 4.65 -9.09
N ASN A 15 -16.92 4.59 -10.26
CA ASN A 15 -18.25 4.03 -10.46
C ASN A 15 -18.15 2.52 -10.72
N ARG A 16 -18.56 1.71 -9.75
CA ARG A 16 -18.49 0.24 -9.84
C ARG A 16 -19.42 -0.37 -10.88
N MET A 17 -20.48 0.36 -11.26
CA MET A 17 -21.44 -0.13 -12.27
C MET A 17 -20.90 0.03 -13.70
N THR A 18 -20.19 1.11 -13.96
CA THR A 18 -19.61 1.40 -15.27
C THR A 18 -18.14 1.02 -15.39
N HIS A 19 -17.51 0.58 -14.29
CA HIS A 19 -16.08 0.30 -14.18
C HIS A 19 -15.19 1.46 -14.65
N ASN A 20 -15.64 2.69 -14.48
CA ASN A 20 -14.93 3.91 -14.86
C ASN A 20 -15.00 4.96 -13.76
N PRO A 21 -14.01 5.86 -13.63
CA PRO A 21 -14.12 7.02 -12.78
C PRO A 21 -15.15 8.01 -13.32
N THR A 22 -15.93 8.60 -12.41
CA THR A 22 -16.74 9.79 -12.69
C THR A 22 -15.94 10.99 -12.25
N GLU A 23 -15.54 11.82 -13.22
CA GLU A 23 -14.72 12.99 -12.95
C GLU A 23 -15.46 14.05 -12.12
N ASN A 24 -14.72 14.75 -11.25
CA ASN A 24 -15.24 15.87 -10.44
C ASN A 24 -16.47 15.52 -9.60
N ALA A 25 -16.64 14.27 -9.21
CA ALA A 25 -17.83 13.80 -8.49
C ALA A 25 -17.86 14.25 -7.01
N ILE A 26 -16.70 14.59 -6.43
CA ILE A 26 -16.57 15.12 -5.08
C ILE A 26 -15.76 16.41 -5.17
N THR A 27 -16.16 17.45 -4.41
CA THR A 27 -15.32 18.64 -4.23
C THR A 27 -14.54 18.52 -2.94
N VAL A 28 -13.22 18.59 -3.03
CA VAL A 28 -12.32 18.60 -1.88
C VAL A 28 -12.16 20.06 -1.41
N THR A 29 -12.60 20.35 -0.18
CA THR A 29 -12.62 21.70 0.39
C THR A 29 -12.03 21.78 1.81
N GLY A 30 -11.52 20.68 2.35
CA GLY A 30 -11.03 20.62 3.73
C GLY A 30 -9.62 21.18 3.89
N ASP A 31 -9.34 21.79 5.04
CA ASP A 31 -7.99 22.24 5.42
C ASP A 31 -7.04 21.06 5.68
N ILE A 32 -7.60 19.88 6.01
CA ILE A 32 -6.87 18.64 6.21
C ILE A 32 -7.42 17.63 5.20
N VAL A 33 -6.56 17.11 4.35
CA VAL A 33 -6.89 16.08 3.37
C VAL A 33 -6.05 14.84 3.62
N ILE A 34 -6.73 13.71 3.84
CA ILE A 34 -6.08 12.41 3.96
C ILE A 34 -6.25 11.67 2.62
N LEU A 35 -5.14 11.30 2.01
CA LEU A 35 -5.10 10.49 0.80
C LEU A 35 -4.59 9.10 1.16
N GLU A 36 -5.35 8.08 0.78
CA GLU A 36 -4.99 6.66 0.98
C GLU A 36 -4.78 5.99 -0.37
N GLY A 37 -3.78 5.13 -0.45
CA GLY A 37 -3.52 4.30 -1.63
C GLY A 37 -2.22 3.52 -1.52
N ASN A 38 -2.19 2.34 -2.13
CA ASN A 38 -1.08 1.39 -2.02
C ASN A 38 0.23 1.93 -2.59
N TYR A 39 0.18 2.73 -3.66
CA TYR A 39 1.37 3.16 -4.41
C TYR A 39 1.81 4.60 -4.15
N LEU A 40 1.18 5.31 -3.19
CA LEU A 40 1.44 6.73 -2.97
C LEU A 40 2.89 7.05 -2.58
N LEU A 41 3.59 6.09 -1.97
CA LEU A 41 4.99 6.20 -1.60
C LEU A 41 5.91 5.30 -2.44
N LEU A 42 5.43 4.73 -3.54
CA LEU A 42 6.23 3.84 -4.37
C LEU A 42 7.37 4.61 -5.06
N GLU A 43 8.60 4.09 -4.96
CA GLU A 43 9.80 4.69 -5.55
C GLU A 43 9.96 4.30 -7.04
N GLU A 44 8.89 4.46 -7.80
CA GLU A 44 8.86 4.18 -9.22
C GLU A 44 8.38 5.38 -10.05
N GLU A 45 8.68 5.33 -11.34
CA GLU A 45 8.27 6.36 -12.29
C GLU A 45 6.74 6.50 -12.30
N GLY A 46 6.28 7.75 -12.26
CA GLY A 46 4.85 8.06 -12.12
C GLY A 46 4.38 8.22 -10.67
N TRP A 47 5.02 7.58 -9.68
CA TRP A 47 4.62 7.62 -8.27
C TRP A 47 5.58 8.40 -7.38
N LYS A 48 6.89 8.27 -7.60
CA LYS A 48 7.95 8.87 -6.76
C LYS A 48 7.80 10.37 -6.49
N ASN A 49 7.12 11.09 -7.38
CA ASN A 49 6.91 12.52 -7.24
C ASN A 49 5.70 12.89 -6.37
N LEU A 50 4.89 11.94 -5.92
CA LEU A 50 3.69 12.25 -5.14
C LEU A 50 4.02 12.69 -3.72
N LYS A 51 5.05 12.11 -3.12
CA LYS A 51 5.47 12.42 -1.74
C LYS A 51 5.73 13.92 -1.53
N GLN A 52 6.24 14.65 -2.52
CA GLN A 52 6.51 16.09 -2.40
C GLN A 52 5.27 16.96 -2.13
N TYR A 53 4.07 16.42 -2.34
CA TYR A 53 2.81 17.13 -2.14
C TYR A 53 2.15 16.80 -0.78
N ALA A 54 2.76 15.93 0.02
CA ALA A 54 2.28 15.55 1.33
C ALA A 54 3.09 16.28 2.41
N ASP A 55 2.40 16.89 3.36
CA ASP A 55 3.04 17.49 4.54
C ASP A 55 3.49 16.43 5.54
N TYR A 56 2.81 15.28 5.55
CA TYR A 56 3.12 14.15 6.41
C TYR A 56 2.73 12.83 5.75
N THR A 57 3.58 11.82 5.90
CA THR A 57 3.39 10.53 5.28
C THR A 57 3.40 9.40 6.32
N ILE A 58 2.45 8.47 6.19
CA ILE A 58 2.34 7.30 7.05
C ILE A 58 2.40 6.06 6.15
N ARG A 59 3.32 5.15 6.48
CA ARG A 59 3.36 3.81 5.90
C ARG A 59 2.75 2.81 6.87
N ILE A 60 1.91 1.92 6.36
CA ILE A 60 1.37 0.81 7.13
C ILE A 60 1.92 -0.48 6.55
N THR A 61 2.54 -1.30 7.40
CA THR A 61 3.02 -2.63 7.08
C THR A 61 2.15 -3.68 7.78
N ALA A 62 2.22 -4.92 7.33
CA ALA A 62 1.58 -6.06 7.97
C ALA A 62 2.41 -7.32 7.70
N ASP A 63 2.29 -8.31 8.57
CA ASP A 63 2.78 -9.65 8.29
C ASP A 63 2.10 -10.23 7.03
N GLU A 64 2.87 -10.88 6.16
CA GLU A 64 2.35 -11.36 4.88
C GLU A 64 1.22 -12.39 5.07
N ASN A 65 1.34 -13.30 6.06
CA ASN A 65 0.31 -14.29 6.31
C ASN A 65 -0.97 -13.64 6.81
N HIS A 66 -0.84 -12.65 7.72
CA HIS A 66 -1.99 -11.89 8.19
C HIS A 66 -2.66 -11.09 7.07
N LEU A 67 -1.88 -10.46 6.21
CA LEU A 67 -2.38 -9.76 5.03
C LEU A 67 -3.11 -10.71 4.08
N ARG A 68 -2.51 -11.88 3.81
CA ARG A 68 -3.07 -12.94 2.96
C ARG A 68 -4.44 -13.38 3.44
N GLU A 69 -4.58 -13.71 4.72
CA GLU A 69 -5.87 -14.12 5.31
C GLU A 69 -6.94 -13.05 5.14
N ARG A 70 -6.63 -11.80 5.43
CA ARG A 70 -7.55 -10.67 5.26
C ARG A 70 -7.98 -10.45 3.81
N LEU A 71 -7.05 -10.60 2.87
CA LEU A 71 -7.33 -10.44 1.44
C LEU A 71 -8.24 -11.56 0.93
N ILE A 72 -8.00 -12.81 1.34
CA ILE A 72 -8.87 -13.95 1.02
C ILE A 72 -10.27 -13.72 1.58
N GLU A 73 -10.39 -13.42 2.88
CA GLU A 73 -11.68 -13.15 3.52
C GLU A 73 -12.45 -12.02 2.82
N ARG A 74 -11.76 -10.95 2.43
CA ARG A 74 -12.37 -9.83 1.68
C ARG A 74 -12.92 -10.27 0.33
N LYS A 75 -12.21 -11.13 -0.39
CA LYS A 75 -12.65 -11.69 -1.68
C LYS A 75 -13.87 -12.60 -1.52
N GLU A 76 -13.85 -13.47 -0.53
CA GLU A 76 -15.00 -14.34 -0.20
C GLU A 76 -16.25 -13.51 0.15
N LYS A 77 -16.11 -12.48 0.98
CA LYS A 77 -17.20 -11.55 1.30
C LYS A 77 -17.74 -10.81 0.07
N SER A 78 -16.95 -10.68 -0.99
CA SER A 78 -17.40 -10.11 -2.26
C SER A 78 -18.04 -11.13 -3.21
N GLY A 79 -18.15 -12.41 -2.80
CA GLY A 79 -18.87 -13.46 -3.51
C GLY A 79 -17.97 -14.46 -4.26
N ALA A 80 -16.65 -14.38 -4.14
CA ALA A 80 -15.75 -15.38 -4.70
C ALA A 80 -15.78 -16.66 -3.86
N THR A 81 -15.58 -17.82 -4.50
CA THR A 81 -15.30 -19.06 -3.80
C THR A 81 -13.94 -18.99 -3.11
N HIS A 82 -13.69 -19.85 -2.12
CA HIS A 82 -12.39 -19.91 -1.45
C HIS A 82 -11.23 -20.15 -2.43
N GLU A 83 -11.39 -21.09 -3.34
CA GLU A 83 -10.37 -21.42 -4.35
C GLU A 83 -10.07 -20.23 -5.27
N GLU A 84 -11.09 -19.53 -5.75
CA GLU A 84 -10.93 -18.33 -6.57
C GLU A 84 -10.26 -17.20 -5.78
N ALA A 85 -10.65 -17.00 -4.50
CA ALA A 85 -10.08 -16.00 -3.64
C ALA A 85 -8.59 -16.25 -3.39
N VAL A 86 -8.20 -17.48 -3.05
CA VAL A 86 -6.80 -17.88 -2.85
C VAL A 86 -6.00 -17.66 -4.13
N ALA A 87 -6.46 -18.18 -5.27
CA ALA A 87 -5.76 -18.05 -6.54
C ALA A 87 -5.52 -16.57 -6.93
N PHE A 88 -6.53 -15.73 -6.75
CA PHE A 88 -6.41 -14.31 -7.07
C PHE A 88 -5.45 -13.58 -6.12
N VAL A 89 -5.55 -13.86 -4.81
CA VAL A 89 -4.70 -13.22 -3.80
C VAL A 89 -3.23 -13.59 -4.01
N GLU A 90 -2.92 -14.85 -4.27
CA GLU A 90 -1.55 -15.30 -4.54
C GLU A 90 -0.99 -14.67 -5.82
N TYR A 91 -1.78 -14.64 -6.89
CA TYR A 91 -1.31 -14.17 -8.18
C TYR A 91 -1.17 -12.64 -8.26
N SER A 92 -2.10 -11.90 -7.64
CA SER A 92 -2.22 -10.45 -7.84
C SER A 92 -1.97 -9.64 -6.57
N ASP A 93 -2.76 -9.88 -5.52
CA ASP A 93 -2.78 -8.97 -4.37
C ASP A 93 -1.46 -9.04 -3.57
N LEU A 94 -0.91 -10.24 -3.33
CA LEU A 94 0.36 -10.40 -2.62
C LEU A 94 1.56 -9.96 -3.46
N TYR A 95 1.52 -10.17 -4.77
CA TYR A 95 2.54 -9.65 -5.66
C TYR A 95 2.64 -8.12 -5.56
N ASN A 96 1.49 -7.43 -5.63
CA ASN A 96 1.45 -5.98 -5.49
C ASN A 96 1.85 -5.51 -4.07
N ALA A 97 1.47 -6.26 -3.03
CA ALA A 97 1.87 -5.95 -1.66
C ALA A 97 3.39 -6.03 -1.48
N ARG A 98 4.04 -7.05 -2.04
CA ARG A 98 5.51 -7.19 -2.00
C ARG A 98 6.21 -6.04 -2.69
N ILE A 99 5.76 -5.65 -3.90
CA ILE A 99 6.28 -4.46 -4.59
C ILE A 99 6.20 -3.22 -3.69
N CYS A 100 5.04 -3.00 -3.04
CA CYS A 100 4.87 -1.87 -2.13
C CYS A 100 5.77 -1.97 -0.88
N LEU A 101 6.02 -3.18 -0.37
CA LEU A 101 6.90 -3.36 0.80
C LEU A 101 8.38 -3.13 0.47
N GLU A 102 8.82 -3.61 -0.70
CA GLU A 102 10.23 -3.56 -1.12
C GLU A 102 10.66 -2.21 -1.69
N HIS A 103 9.75 -1.51 -2.39
CA HIS A 103 10.08 -0.31 -3.17
C HIS A 103 9.40 0.96 -2.63
N THR A 104 9.05 1.01 -1.36
CA THR A 104 8.44 2.19 -0.74
C THR A 104 9.50 3.16 -0.23
N MET A 105 9.40 4.43 -0.63
CA MET A 105 10.18 5.53 -0.06
C MET A 105 9.99 5.62 1.45
N LYS A 106 11.00 6.11 2.17
CA LYS A 106 10.90 6.36 3.61
C LYS A 106 9.70 7.27 3.93
N ALA A 107 8.85 6.84 4.87
CA ALA A 107 7.74 7.64 5.40
C ALA A 107 8.19 8.39 6.67
N ASP A 108 7.39 9.40 7.06
CA ASP A 108 7.61 10.13 8.31
C ASP A 108 7.24 9.28 9.53
N MET A 109 6.26 8.37 9.36
CA MET A 109 5.85 7.40 10.37
C MET A 109 5.64 6.03 9.74
N ASN A 110 6.13 4.98 10.42
CA ASN A 110 5.84 3.61 10.05
C ASN A 110 4.98 2.95 11.14
N LEU A 111 3.87 2.36 10.72
CA LEU A 111 2.95 1.60 11.58
C LEU A 111 2.90 0.15 11.12
N LYS A 112 2.92 -0.78 12.07
CA LYS A 112 2.66 -2.18 11.83
C LYS A 112 1.23 -2.52 12.25
N LEU A 113 0.48 -3.13 11.35
CA LEU A 113 -0.80 -3.75 11.67
C LEU A 113 -0.53 -5.11 12.32
N ASN A 114 -0.94 -5.25 13.57
CA ASN A 114 -0.81 -6.48 14.36
C ASN A 114 -1.97 -7.45 14.05
N ALA A 115 -1.80 -8.72 14.45
CA ALA A 115 -2.80 -9.77 14.24
C ALA A 115 -4.13 -9.50 14.96
N ASP A 116 -4.12 -8.72 16.04
CA ASP A 116 -5.33 -8.29 16.78
C ASP A 116 -6.00 -7.03 16.17
N ASN A 117 -5.54 -6.59 15.01
CA ASN A 117 -5.93 -5.36 14.31
C ASN A 117 -5.57 -4.06 15.06
N SER A 118 -4.73 -4.10 16.07
CA SER A 118 -4.10 -2.90 16.63
C SER A 118 -2.95 -2.44 15.74
N TYR A 119 -2.46 -1.22 16.00
CA TYR A 119 -1.29 -0.66 15.34
C TYR A 119 -0.18 -0.43 16.34
N SER A 120 1.05 -0.76 15.97
CA SER A 120 2.26 -0.42 16.71
C SER A 120 3.19 0.43 15.84
N LEU A 121 3.96 1.33 16.49
CA LEU A 121 5.01 2.08 15.80
C LEU A 121 6.17 1.14 15.46
N GLU A 122 6.61 1.17 14.21
CA GLU A 122 7.86 0.54 13.79
C GLU A 122 8.99 1.56 13.84
N THR A 123 10.09 1.20 14.49
CA THR A 123 11.31 1.99 14.45
C THR A 123 12.12 1.70 13.18
N ASP A 124 12.87 2.67 12.67
CA ASP A 124 13.71 2.53 11.46
C ASP A 124 14.66 1.31 11.52
N ARG A 125 14.98 0.79 12.70
CA ARG A 125 15.84 -0.40 12.88
C ARG A 125 15.11 -1.70 12.50
N GLU A 126 13.81 -1.78 12.67
CA GLU A 126 13.01 -2.99 12.40
C GLU A 126 12.62 -3.08 10.93
N VAL A 127 12.44 -1.94 10.27
CA VAL A 127 12.04 -1.87 8.85
C VAL A 127 13.16 -2.36 7.91
N TYR A 128 14.42 -2.18 8.27
CA TYR A 128 15.58 -2.53 7.43
C TYR A 128 16.33 -3.78 7.89
N SER A 129 15.88 -4.49 8.92
CA SER A 129 16.55 -5.69 9.48
C SER A 129 16.14 -7.02 8.81
N SER A 130 15.20 -7.01 7.90
CA SER A 130 14.88 -8.19 7.07
C SER A 130 15.72 -8.18 5.78
N GLU A 131 17.05 -8.22 5.90
CA GLU A 131 17.86 -8.71 4.80
C GLU A 131 17.48 -10.19 4.57
N PRO A 132 17.15 -10.59 3.33
CA PRO A 132 16.96 -12.00 3.04
C PRO A 132 18.30 -12.71 3.35
N ASP A 133 18.27 -13.81 4.09
CA ASP A 133 19.40 -14.72 4.23
C ASP A 133 19.88 -15.11 2.82
N ILE A 134 20.90 -14.42 2.32
CA ILE A 134 21.58 -14.85 1.10
C ILE A 134 22.37 -16.08 1.51
N PRO A 135 22.04 -17.27 1.00
CA PRO A 135 22.84 -18.46 1.30
C PRO A 135 24.25 -18.20 0.78
N ASP A 136 25.22 -18.33 1.69
CA ASP A 136 26.64 -18.21 1.40
C ASP A 136 27.00 -19.15 0.25
N CYS A 137 27.13 -18.59 -0.96
CA CYS A 137 27.66 -19.30 -2.11
C CYS A 137 29.16 -19.49 -1.86
N GLY A 138 29.50 -20.57 -1.16
CA GLY A 138 30.87 -21.02 -1.02
C GLY A 138 31.54 -21.15 -2.39
N CYS A 139 32.28 -20.13 -2.79
CA CYS A 139 33.19 -20.19 -3.92
C CYS A 139 34.31 -21.15 -3.57
N LEU A 140 34.17 -22.41 -4.00
CA LEU A 140 35.27 -23.35 -4.12
C LEU A 140 36.16 -22.87 -5.28
N TYR A 141 37.21 -22.15 -4.97
CA TYR A 141 38.38 -22.08 -5.83
C TYR A 141 39.24 -23.29 -5.52
N GLY A 142 39.28 -24.23 -6.45
CA GLY A 142 40.29 -25.26 -6.63
C GLY A 142 40.92 -25.12 -8.00
#